data_9a014502b079da75a9a321795f3056ed
#
_entry.id   9a014502b079da75a9a321795f3056ed
#
_cell.length_a   1.000
_cell.length_b   1.000
_cell.length_c   1.000
_cell.angle_alpha   90.00
_cell.angle_beta   90.00
_cell.angle_gamma   90.00
#
_symmetry.space_group_name_H-M   'P 1'
#
loop_
_entity.id
_entity.type
_entity.pdbx_description
1 polymer ?
#
loop_
_entity_poly.entity_id
_entity_poly.type
_entity_poly.pdbx_seq_one_letter_code
_entity_poly.pdbx_strand_id
1 'polypeptide(L)'
;AFEKGALVFNYLGHGGEDGLSQERIWEKVDGQSLSNRYKYPLFITITCDFSRFDNPYRPTAGEYTYWNPRGGAISMVTTIRSIPQSTGQNFNDVLSKHLFAYNSNEYVSIAEALRLTKNDPLSPTTNVVFYLGDPALMLAIPKPKVVLTKINDMPITGPVDTLKSLALVKLSGQVTDENNTLLSNYNGDLAITIFDKNSTKSTLSNDGVEALIALPNVVASTMPFTTLGETIFRGNATVVN
;
A
#
# COMPACT_ATOMS: atom_id res chain seq x y z
N ALA A 1 12.77 2.01 -1.16
CA ALA A 1 11.53 1.65 -0.44
C ALA A 1 11.46 0.15 -0.19
N PHE A 2 11.64 -0.72 -1.20
CA PHE A 2 11.59 -2.17 -1.07
C PHE A 2 12.53 -2.71 0.02
N GLU A 3 13.77 -2.23 0.08
CA GLU A 3 14.77 -2.61 1.08
C GLU A 3 14.38 -2.23 2.54
N LYS A 4 13.54 -1.21 2.70
CA LYS A 4 13.01 -0.84 4.03
C LYS A 4 11.90 -1.77 4.49
N GLY A 5 11.24 -2.44 3.55
CA GLY A 5 10.08 -3.27 3.76
C GLY A 5 8.76 -2.49 3.71
N ALA A 6 7.73 -3.17 3.25
CA ALA A 6 6.34 -2.75 3.28
C ALA A 6 5.44 -3.98 3.29
N LEU A 7 4.19 -3.84 3.70
CA LEU A 7 3.22 -4.92 3.61
C LEU A 7 2.83 -5.18 2.16
N VAL A 8 2.57 -4.11 1.42
CA VAL A 8 2.20 -4.14 0.00
C VAL A 8 2.93 -3.03 -0.74
N PHE A 9 3.48 -3.36 -1.90
CA PHE A 9 3.82 -2.41 -2.95
C PHE A 9 2.80 -2.56 -4.07
N ASN A 10 2.16 -1.47 -4.43
CA ASN A 10 1.19 -1.45 -5.51
C ASN A 10 1.64 -0.47 -6.59
N TYR A 11 1.80 -0.98 -7.80
CA TYR A 11 2.13 -0.19 -8.98
C TYR A 11 1.03 -0.32 -10.03
N LEU A 12 0.55 0.80 -10.49
CA LEU A 12 -0.39 0.94 -11.59
C LEU A 12 0.17 1.95 -12.59
N GLY A 13 0.37 1.53 -13.83
CA GLY A 13 0.97 2.37 -14.86
C GLY A 13 1.49 1.55 -16.05
N HIS A 14 2.35 2.15 -16.85
CA HIS A 14 2.99 1.45 -17.95
C HIS A 14 4.07 0.48 -17.47
N GLY A 15 4.24 -0.62 -18.20
CA GLY A 15 5.28 -1.60 -17.93
C GLY A 15 5.45 -2.58 -19.08
N GLY A 16 6.35 -3.51 -18.89
CA GLY A 16 6.67 -4.55 -19.84
C GLY A 16 7.60 -5.59 -19.21
N GLU A 17 8.06 -6.55 -20.02
CA GLU A 17 8.94 -7.64 -19.57
C GLU A 17 10.25 -7.14 -18.93
N ASP A 18 10.73 -5.95 -19.31
CA ASP A 18 12.02 -5.44 -18.84
C ASP A 18 11.91 -4.55 -17.61
N GLY A 19 10.71 -4.04 -17.28
CA GLY A 19 10.53 -3.16 -16.13
C GLY A 19 9.23 -2.37 -16.11
N LEU A 20 9.18 -1.39 -15.21
CA LEU A 20 8.03 -0.52 -14.97
C LEU A 20 8.34 0.89 -15.42
N SER A 21 7.36 1.53 -16.09
CA SER A 21 7.42 2.90 -16.60
C SER A 21 8.47 3.11 -17.71
N GLN A 22 8.29 4.15 -18.51
CA GLN A 22 9.30 4.57 -19.48
C GLN A 22 10.55 5.15 -18.80
N GLU A 23 10.37 5.78 -17.65
CA GLU A 23 11.43 6.33 -16.80
C GLU A 23 12.23 5.24 -16.08
N ARG A 24 11.87 3.97 -16.29
CA ARG A 24 12.56 2.81 -15.72
C ARG A 24 12.71 2.88 -14.20
N ILE A 25 11.61 3.15 -13.51
CA ILE A 25 11.57 3.18 -12.04
C ILE A 25 11.82 1.82 -11.40
N TRP A 26 11.76 0.75 -12.19
CA TRP A 26 12.05 -0.63 -11.82
C TRP A 26 12.50 -1.41 -13.04
N GLU A 27 13.65 -2.06 -12.95
CA GLU A 27 14.20 -2.90 -14.01
C GLU A 27 14.55 -4.32 -13.48
N LYS A 28 14.95 -5.21 -14.39
CA LYS A 28 15.43 -6.56 -14.03
C LYS A 28 16.54 -6.53 -12.99
N VAL A 29 17.49 -5.61 -13.13
CA VAL A 29 18.62 -5.46 -12.22
C VAL A 29 18.17 -5.06 -10.81
N ASP A 30 17.10 -4.27 -10.68
CA ASP A 30 16.55 -3.92 -9.37
C ASP A 30 16.01 -5.18 -8.68
N GLY A 31 15.19 -5.98 -9.37
CA GLY A 31 14.69 -7.25 -8.85
C GLY A 31 15.80 -8.20 -8.42
N GLN A 32 16.88 -8.28 -9.21
CA GLN A 32 18.03 -9.14 -8.93
C GLN A 32 18.90 -8.66 -7.76
N SER A 33 18.97 -7.34 -7.54
CA SER A 33 19.84 -6.72 -6.54
C SER A 33 19.23 -6.61 -5.16
N LEU A 34 17.93 -6.86 -5.00
CA LEU A 34 17.25 -6.78 -3.71
C LEU A 34 17.89 -7.69 -2.66
N SER A 35 17.99 -7.16 -1.44
CA SER A 35 18.51 -7.85 -0.26
C SER A 35 17.59 -7.71 0.96
N ASN A 36 16.31 -7.45 0.73
CA ASN A 36 15.29 -7.22 1.74
C ASN A 36 14.81 -8.50 2.45
N ARG A 37 15.72 -9.40 2.76
CA ARG A 37 15.45 -10.66 3.45
C ARG A 37 14.66 -10.43 4.73
N TYR A 38 13.60 -11.23 4.94
CA TYR A 38 12.63 -11.11 6.05
C TYR A 38 11.72 -9.87 6.00
N LYS A 39 11.74 -9.08 4.90
CA LYS A 39 10.91 -7.90 4.69
C LYS A 39 10.22 -7.96 3.34
N TYR A 40 9.76 -9.16 2.98
CA TYR A 40 9.15 -9.43 1.67
C TYR A 40 7.73 -8.86 1.59
N PRO A 41 7.46 -7.92 0.70
CA PRO A 41 6.11 -7.43 0.47
C PRO A 41 5.29 -8.34 -0.44
N LEU A 42 3.96 -8.17 -0.42
CA LEU A 42 3.16 -8.45 -1.60
C LEU A 42 3.45 -7.37 -2.64
N PHE A 43 3.79 -7.77 -3.86
CA PHE A 43 3.98 -6.85 -4.97
C PHE A 43 2.81 -6.95 -5.96
N ILE A 44 2.01 -5.89 -6.05
CA ILE A 44 0.92 -5.76 -7.00
C ILE A 44 1.41 -4.92 -8.18
N THR A 45 1.36 -5.48 -9.38
CA THR A 45 1.79 -4.82 -10.61
C THR A 45 0.73 -5.02 -11.69
N ILE A 46 -0.27 -4.14 -11.69
CA ILE A 46 -1.32 -4.15 -12.73
C ILE A 46 -0.87 -3.26 -13.89
N THR A 47 -0.09 -3.87 -14.77
CA THR A 47 0.55 -3.22 -15.91
C THR A 47 0.63 -4.19 -17.10
N CYS A 48 1.38 -3.86 -18.16
CA CYS A 48 1.54 -4.77 -19.30
C CYS A 48 2.72 -5.72 -19.09
N ASP A 49 2.52 -7.02 -19.33
CA ASP A 49 3.56 -8.06 -19.54
C ASP A 49 4.67 -8.18 -18.47
N PHE A 50 4.52 -7.57 -17.28
CA PHE A 50 5.59 -7.47 -16.28
C PHE A 50 6.07 -8.84 -15.76
N SER A 51 5.18 -9.82 -15.72
CA SER A 51 5.51 -11.20 -15.34
C SER A 51 5.05 -12.19 -16.40
N ARG A 52 5.41 -11.94 -17.65
CA ARG A 52 5.11 -12.84 -18.77
C ARG A 52 5.95 -14.11 -18.70
N PHE A 53 5.70 -14.93 -17.68
CA PHE A 53 6.46 -16.15 -17.35
C PHE A 53 6.33 -17.27 -18.41
N ASP A 54 5.42 -17.12 -19.36
CA ASP A 54 5.27 -18.04 -20.50
C ASP A 54 6.12 -17.63 -21.72
N ASN A 55 7.00 -16.64 -21.59
CA ASN A 55 8.00 -16.34 -22.58
C ASN A 55 9.24 -17.23 -22.40
N PRO A 56 9.47 -18.23 -23.26
CA PRO A 56 10.58 -19.16 -23.09
C PRO A 56 11.95 -18.55 -23.42
N TYR A 57 11.96 -17.37 -24.04
CA TYR A 57 13.22 -16.80 -24.56
C TYR A 57 13.95 -15.94 -23.52
N ARG A 58 13.22 -15.39 -22.56
CA ARG A 58 13.87 -14.55 -21.52
C ARG A 58 13.01 -14.42 -20.27
N PRO A 59 13.62 -14.40 -19.09
CA PRO A 59 12.93 -14.05 -17.85
C PRO A 59 12.55 -12.56 -17.85
N THR A 60 11.46 -12.26 -17.16
CA THR A 60 10.93 -10.91 -16.99
C THR A 60 11.44 -10.24 -15.70
N ALA A 61 11.24 -8.93 -15.57
CA ALA A 61 11.58 -8.20 -14.36
C ALA A 61 10.75 -8.68 -13.15
N GLY A 62 9.49 -9.09 -13.37
CA GLY A 62 8.65 -9.71 -12.35
C GLY A 62 9.21 -11.03 -11.85
N GLU A 63 9.62 -11.90 -12.74
CA GLU A 63 10.23 -13.18 -12.38
C GLU A 63 11.53 -13.00 -11.58
N TYR A 64 12.41 -12.10 -12.00
CA TYR A 64 13.61 -11.79 -11.22
C TYR A 64 13.31 -11.22 -9.84
N THR A 65 12.25 -10.42 -9.70
CA THR A 65 11.81 -9.93 -8.40
C THR A 65 11.26 -11.06 -7.52
N TYR A 66 10.52 -12.00 -8.09
CA TYR A 66 9.94 -13.12 -7.36
C TYR A 66 10.95 -14.21 -7.01
N TRP A 67 11.89 -14.53 -7.91
CA TRP A 67 12.85 -15.63 -7.73
C TRP A 67 14.15 -15.22 -7.01
N ASN A 68 14.26 -13.97 -6.59
CA ASN A 68 15.49 -13.52 -5.92
C ASN A 68 15.71 -14.28 -4.59
N PRO A 69 16.81 -15.03 -4.44
CA PRO A 69 17.06 -15.84 -3.25
C PRO A 69 17.45 -15.03 -2.01
N ARG A 70 17.75 -13.74 -2.17
CA ARG A 70 18.21 -12.85 -1.09
C ARG A 70 17.17 -11.81 -0.70
N GLY A 71 16.13 -11.64 -1.51
CA GLY A 71 15.16 -10.57 -1.34
C GLY A 71 13.95 -10.75 -2.27
N GLY A 72 13.35 -9.65 -2.66
CA GLY A 72 12.24 -9.62 -3.60
C GLY A 72 10.88 -9.55 -2.93
N ALA A 73 9.87 -10.13 -3.58
CA ALA A 73 8.49 -10.19 -3.12
C ALA A 73 8.15 -11.60 -2.60
N ILE A 74 7.34 -11.70 -1.53
CA ILE A 74 6.86 -13.00 -1.04
C ILE A 74 5.81 -13.60 -1.97
N SER A 75 5.05 -12.71 -2.63
CA SER A 75 4.04 -13.06 -3.61
C SER A 75 3.76 -11.88 -4.51
N MET A 76 3.15 -12.13 -5.65
CA MET A 76 2.81 -11.09 -6.62
C MET A 76 1.38 -11.28 -7.16
N VAL A 77 0.66 -10.18 -7.31
CA VAL A 77 -0.50 -10.09 -8.20
C VAL A 77 -0.06 -9.28 -9.40
N THR A 78 0.04 -9.91 -10.55
CA THR A 78 0.77 -9.37 -11.70
C THR A 78 0.12 -9.76 -13.02
N THR A 79 0.60 -9.22 -14.12
CA THR A 79 0.06 -9.44 -15.46
C THR A 79 1.03 -10.15 -16.39
N ILE A 80 0.47 -10.97 -17.28
CA ILE A 80 1.23 -11.72 -18.32
C ILE A 80 0.95 -11.21 -19.72
N ARG A 81 0.04 -10.25 -19.89
CA ARG A 81 -0.30 -9.61 -21.16
C ARG A 81 -0.67 -8.16 -20.91
N SER A 82 -0.75 -7.41 -22.01
CA SER A 82 -1.21 -6.03 -21.98
C SER A 82 -2.63 -5.90 -21.41
N ILE A 83 -2.82 -4.86 -20.62
CA ILE A 83 -4.10 -4.52 -20.00
C ILE A 83 -4.39 -3.03 -20.21
N PRO A 84 -5.61 -2.65 -20.63
CA PRO A 84 -5.99 -1.24 -20.69
C PRO A 84 -5.92 -0.57 -19.33
N GLN A 85 -5.48 0.68 -19.26
CA GLN A 85 -5.28 1.41 -18.01
C GLN A 85 -6.56 1.45 -17.16
N SER A 86 -7.70 1.79 -17.75
CA SER A 86 -8.99 1.84 -17.03
C SER A 86 -9.42 0.47 -16.50
N THR A 87 -9.19 -0.60 -17.27
CA THR A 87 -9.43 -1.97 -16.82
C THR A 87 -8.53 -2.32 -15.62
N GLY A 88 -7.24 -2.00 -15.71
CA GLY A 88 -6.30 -2.23 -14.63
C GLY A 88 -6.65 -1.46 -13.37
N GLN A 89 -7.03 -0.19 -13.49
CA GLN A 89 -7.43 0.64 -12.36
C GLN A 89 -8.67 0.08 -11.66
N ASN A 90 -9.75 -0.18 -12.40
CA ASN A 90 -10.98 -0.72 -11.84
C ASN A 90 -10.75 -2.09 -11.17
N PHE A 91 -9.93 -2.94 -11.79
CA PHE A 91 -9.56 -4.22 -11.21
C PHE A 91 -8.80 -4.05 -9.90
N ASN A 92 -7.82 -3.14 -9.84
CA ASN A 92 -7.03 -2.85 -8.65
C ASN A 92 -7.88 -2.27 -7.51
N ASP A 93 -8.86 -1.45 -7.81
CA ASP A 93 -9.80 -0.89 -6.82
C ASP A 93 -10.65 -1.99 -6.18
N VAL A 94 -11.16 -2.94 -6.98
CA VAL A 94 -11.92 -4.08 -6.46
C VAL A 94 -11.01 -5.05 -5.69
N LEU A 95 -9.80 -5.32 -6.20
CA LEU A 95 -8.81 -6.14 -5.48
C LEU A 95 -8.50 -5.57 -4.09
N SER A 96 -8.32 -4.26 -4.00
CA SER A 96 -8.04 -3.58 -2.74
C SER A 96 -9.16 -3.76 -1.71
N LYS A 97 -10.43 -3.75 -2.14
CA LYS A 97 -11.58 -3.99 -1.23
C LYS A 97 -11.52 -5.39 -0.61
N HIS A 98 -11.26 -6.41 -1.42
CA HIS A 98 -11.19 -7.79 -0.93
C HIS A 98 -9.92 -8.05 -0.12
N LEU A 99 -8.78 -7.49 -0.56
CA LEU A 99 -7.48 -7.69 0.08
C LEU A 99 -7.39 -7.06 1.47
N PHE A 100 -8.00 -5.89 1.64
CA PHE A 100 -8.00 -5.14 2.91
C PHE A 100 -9.33 -5.23 3.68
N ALA A 101 -10.21 -6.15 3.29
CA ALA A 101 -11.48 -6.41 3.96
C ALA A 101 -12.31 -5.14 4.21
N TYR A 102 -12.47 -4.27 3.19
CA TYR A 102 -13.22 -3.02 3.33
C TYR A 102 -14.66 -3.28 3.74
N ASN A 103 -15.12 -2.60 4.80
CA ASN A 103 -16.43 -2.75 5.43
C ASN A 103 -16.69 -4.14 6.05
N SER A 104 -15.67 -4.98 6.16
CA SER A 104 -15.70 -6.22 6.91
C SER A 104 -14.40 -6.34 7.71
N ASN A 105 -14.32 -7.23 8.67
CA ASN A 105 -13.05 -7.56 9.35
C ASN A 105 -12.61 -8.98 8.95
N GLU A 106 -13.13 -9.50 7.85
CA GLU A 106 -12.86 -10.84 7.36
C GLU A 106 -11.73 -10.81 6.34
N TYR A 107 -10.51 -10.90 6.82
CA TYR A 107 -9.33 -11.00 5.97
C TYR A 107 -9.21 -12.41 5.39
N VAL A 108 -8.99 -12.47 4.09
CA VAL A 108 -8.81 -13.72 3.34
C VAL A 108 -7.38 -13.85 2.84
N SER A 109 -7.00 -15.03 2.31
CA SER A 109 -5.71 -15.18 1.66
C SER A 109 -5.62 -14.30 0.40
N ILE A 110 -4.40 -13.97 -0.02
CA ILE A 110 -4.17 -13.11 -1.19
C ILE A 110 -4.76 -13.74 -2.45
N ALA A 111 -4.61 -15.07 -2.61
CA ALA A 111 -5.19 -15.78 -3.73
C ALA A 111 -6.72 -15.77 -3.70
N GLU A 112 -7.32 -15.88 -2.52
CA GLU A 112 -8.77 -15.81 -2.34
C GLU A 112 -9.28 -14.38 -2.63
N ALA A 113 -8.57 -13.35 -2.17
CA ALA A 113 -8.90 -11.96 -2.52
C ALA A 113 -8.90 -11.76 -4.05
N LEU A 114 -7.90 -12.32 -4.74
CA LEU A 114 -7.86 -12.27 -6.21
C LEU A 114 -9.03 -13.04 -6.85
N ARG A 115 -9.36 -14.24 -6.33
CA ARG A 115 -10.49 -15.03 -6.81
C ARG A 115 -11.81 -14.28 -6.63
N LEU A 116 -12.03 -13.68 -5.48
CA LEU A 116 -13.20 -12.85 -5.20
C LEU A 116 -13.25 -11.65 -6.16
N THR A 117 -12.12 -10.99 -6.38
CA THR A 117 -12.03 -9.88 -7.35
C THR A 117 -12.44 -10.30 -8.74
N LYS A 118 -11.96 -11.45 -9.23
CA LYS A 118 -12.31 -11.94 -10.57
C LYS A 118 -13.79 -12.31 -10.73
N ASN A 119 -14.47 -12.62 -9.63
CA ASN A 119 -15.89 -12.96 -9.61
C ASN A 119 -16.78 -11.79 -9.16
N ASP A 120 -16.22 -10.65 -8.78
CA ASP A 120 -16.98 -9.49 -8.36
C ASP A 120 -17.65 -8.83 -9.59
N PRO A 121 -18.97 -8.58 -9.58
CA PRO A 121 -19.67 -7.95 -10.70
C PRO A 121 -19.21 -6.53 -11.00
N LEU A 122 -18.53 -5.86 -10.07
CA LEU A 122 -17.92 -4.54 -10.27
C LEU A 122 -16.53 -4.61 -10.88
N SER A 123 -15.93 -5.80 -10.92
CA SER A 123 -14.61 -6.01 -11.50
C SER A 123 -14.71 -6.22 -13.01
N PRO A 124 -13.82 -5.60 -13.79
CA PRO A 124 -13.75 -5.91 -15.21
C PRO A 124 -13.27 -7.35 -15.42
N THR A 125 -13.88 -8.05 -16.37
CA THR A 125 -13.44 -9.39 -16.76
C THR A 125 -12.05 -9.31 -17.38
N THR A 126 -11.08 -9.98 -16.77
CA THR A 126 -9.72 -10.08 -17.30
C THR A 126 -9.08 -11.42 -16.94
N ASN A 127 -8.42 -12.02 -17.93
CA ASN A 127 -7.70 -13.29 -17.80
C ASN A 127 -6.18 -13.09 -17.73
N VAL A 128 -5.71 -11.83 -17.73
CA VAL A 128 -4.27 -11.54 -17.81
C VAL A 128 -3.64 -11.27 -16.45
N VAL A 129 -4.44 -11.14 -15.39
CA VAL A 129 -3.97 -10.95 -14.01
C VAL A 129 -3.83 -12.29 -13.31
N PHE A 130 -2.66 -12.56 -12.76
CA PHE A 130 -2.29 -13.81 -12.10
C PHE A 130 -1.75 -13.58 -10.71
N TYR A 131 -1.79 -14.62 -9.90
CA TYR A 131 -1.12 -14.70 -8.61
C TYR A 131 0.10 -15.61 -8.71
N LEU A 132 1.23 -15.12 -8.24
CA LEU A 132 2.45 -15.90 -8.03
C LEU A 132 2.73 -15.93 -6.53
N GLY A 133 2.70 -17.10 -5.93
CA GLY A 133 2.93 -17.28 -4.49
C GLY A 133 2.16 -18.46 -3.92
N ASP A 134 2.27 -18.63 -2.61
CA ASP A 134 1.51 -19.62 -1.87
C ASP A 134 0.03 -19.16 -1.76
N PRO A 135 -0.95 -19.95 -2.26
CA PRO A 135 -2.35 -19.55 -2.23
C PRO A 135 -2.96 -19.43 -0.82
N ALA A 136 -2.34 -20.03 0.19
CA ALA A 136 -2.78 -19.91 1.58
C ALA A 136 -2.21 -18.66 2.27
N LEU A 137 -1.30 -17.93 1.64
CA LEU A 137 -0.65 -16.78 2.25
C LEU A 137 -1.63 -15.65 2.50
N MET A 138 -1.66 -15.15 3.73
CA MET A 138 -2.41 -13.98 4.15
C MET A 138 -1.48 -12.79 4.34
N LEU A 139 -2.00 -11.57 4.17
CA LEU A 139 -1.26 -10.37 4.57
C LEU A 139 -1.05 -10.35 6.09
N ALA A 140 0.16 -9.97 6.52
CA ALA A 140 0.50 -9.81 7.92
C ALA A 140 -0.09 -8.50 8.50
N ILE A 141 -1.40 -8.34 8.41
CA ILE A 141 -2.10 -7.18 8.94
C ILE A 141 -2.09 -7.26 10.46
N PRO A 142 -1.64 -6.21 11.16
CA PRO A 142 -1.66 -6.19 12.62
C PRO A 142 -3.09 -6.33 13.16
N LYS A 143 -3.34 -7.37 13.96
CA LYS A 143 -4.64 -7.59 14.59
C LYS A 143 -4.90 -6.65 15.78
N PRO A 144 -3.90 -6.37 16.65
CA PRO A 144 -4.09 -5.43 17.75
C PRO A 144 -4.35 -4.02 17.24
N LYS A 145 -5.34 -3.37 17.83
CA LYS A 145 -5.69 -1.96 17.59
C LYS A 145 -5.29 -1.13 18.80
N VAL A 146 -4.73 0.04 18.55
CA VAL A 146 -4.49 1.05 19.59
C VAL A 146 -5.61 2.06 19.53
N VAL A 147 -6.37 2.18 20.60
CA VAL A 147 -7.53 3.06 20.68
C VAL A 147 -7.22 4.16 21.68
N LEU A 148 -7.18 5.43 21.22
CA LEU A 148 -7.12 6.59 22.12
C LEU A 148 -8.46 6.71 22.83
N THR A 149 -8.46 6.83 24.15
CA THR A 149 -9.69 6.90 24.95
C THR A 149 -9.89 8.23 25.65
N LYS A 150 -8.80 8.91 26.03
CA LYS A 150 -8.84 10.19 26.75
C LYS A 150 -7.71 11.12 26.31
N ILE A 151 -8.00 12.42 26.41
CA ILE A 151 -7.01 13.51 26.33
C ILE A 151 -7.17 14.35 27.60
N ASN A 152 -6.08 14.56 28.35
CA ASN A 152 -6.09 15.26 29.65
C ASN A 152 -7.18 14.75 30.60
N ASP A 153 -7.31 13.43 30.69
CA ASP A 153 -8.31 12.69 31.47
C ASP A 153 -9.77 12.88 31.02
N MET A 154 -10.03 13.66 29.98
CA MET A 154 -11.37 13.83 29.37
C MET A 154 -11.59 12.77 28.29
N PRO A 155 -12.72 12.05 28.30
CA PRO A 155 -13.06 11.09 27.24
C PRO A 155 -13.17 11.77 25.87
N ILE A 156 -12.67 11.11 24.81
CA ILE A 156 -12.74 11.61 23.43
C ILE A 156 -14.14 11.49 22.79
N THR A 157 -15.10 10.90 23.48
CA THR A 157 -16.50 10.76 23.01
C THR A 157 -17.29 12.06 23.08
N GLY A 158 -16.73 13.12 23.67
CA GLY A 158 -17.31 14.44 23.78
C GLY A 158 -16.42 15.53 23.16
N PRO A 159 -16.76 16.81 23.37
CA PRO A 159 -15.92 17.92 22.95
C PRO A 159 -14.53 17.82 23.60
N VAL A 160 -13.50 17.80 22.78
CA VAL A 160 -12.11 17.78 23.23
C VAL A 160 -11.51 19.16 23.07
N ASP A 161 -10.80 19.64 24.09
CA ASP A 161 -10.10 20.92 24.04
C ASP A 161 -9.04 20.94 22.93
N THR A 162 -8.86 22.09 22.33
CA THR A 162 -7.77 22.30 21.38
C THR A 162 -6.42 22.16 22.09
N LEU A 163 -5.57 21.30 21.58
CA LEU A 163 -4.21 21.17 22.06
C LEU A 163 -3.41 22.45 21.73
N LYS A 164 -2.89 23.09 22.75
CA LYS A 164 -2.12 24.33 22.61
C LYS A 164 -0.65 24.03 22.45
N SER A 165 0.05 24.84 21.68
CA SER A 165 1.50 24.76 21.54
C SER A 165 2.18 24.84 22.91
N LEU A 166 3.21 24.02 23.12
CA LEU A 166 3.98 23.91 24.36
C LEU A 166 3.18 23.44 25.60
N ALA A 167 1.94 23.00 25.43
CA ALA A 167 1.18 22.42 26.53
C ALA A 167 1.66 21.00 26.87
N LEU A 168 1.69 20.66 28.15
CA LEU A 168 1.82 19.29 28.60
C LEU A 168 0.47 18.58 28.36
N VAL A 169 0.47 17.53 27.54
CA VAL A 169 -0.74 16.80 27.17
C VAL A 169 -0.61 15.35 27.63
N LYS A 170 -1.62 14.88 28.35
CA LYS A 170 -1.74 13.45 28.73
C LYS A 170 -2.65 12.73 27.73
N LEU A 171 -2.12 11.75 27.03
CA LEU A 171 -2.88 10.84 26.19
C LEU A 171 -3.08 9.52 26.92
N SER A 172 -4.31 8.99 26.93
CA SER A 172 -4.62 7.68 27.46
C SER A 172 -5.30 6.83 26.41
N GLY A 173 -4.93 5.58 26.33
CA GLY A 173 -5.45 4.64 25.34
C GLY A 173 -5.44 3.22 25.87
N GLN A 174 -5.89 2.32 25.04
CA GLN A 174 -5.89 0.89 25.31
C GLN A 174 -5.57 0.12 24.03
N VAL A 175 -5.06 -1.08 24.20
CA VAL A 175 -4.85 -2.02 23.10
C VAL A 175 -5.99 -3.01 23.09
N THR A 176 -6.64 -3.17 21.96
CA THR A 176 -7.78 -4.09 21.77
C THR A 176 -7.51 -5.07 20.64
N ASP A 177 -8.26 -6.15 20.59
CA ASP A 177 -8.34 -7.02 19.43
C ASP A 177 -9.15 -6.39 18.28
N GLU A 178 -9.35 -7.14 17.22
CA GLU A 178 -10.15 -6.74 16.06
C GLU A 178 -11.63 -6.46 16.40
N ASN A 179 -12.15 -7.07 17.47
CA ASN A 179 -13.53 -6.94 17.97
C ASN A 179 -13.68 -5.83 19.03
N ASN A 180 -12.64 -5.02 19.23
CA ASN A 180 -12.54 -3.98 20.27
C ASN A 180 -12.56 -4.53 21.71
N THR A 181 -12.26 -5.82 21.92
CA THR A 181 -12.07 -6.38 23.25
C THR A 181 -10.69 -6.00 23.78
N LEU A 182 -10.62 -5.53 25.03
CA LEU A 182 -9.36 -5.16 25.68
C LEU A 182 -8.41 -6.36 25.73
N LEU A 183 -7.21 -6.19 25.23
CA LEU A 183 -6.12 -7.16 25.36
C LEU A 183 -5.37 -6.94 26.69
N SER A 184 -5.93 -7.47 27.78
CA SER A 184 -5.40 -7.26 29.13
C SER A 184 -4.00 -7.83 29.36
N ASN A 185 -3.53 -8.74 28.51
CA ASN A 185 -2.20 -9.35 28.61
C ASN A 185 -1.21 -8.79 27.57
N TYR A 186 -1.57 -7.70 26.90
CA TYR A 186 -0.69 -7.11 25.90
C TYR A 186 0.43 -6.32 26.60
N ASN A 187 1.68 -6.67 26.27
CA ASN A 187 2.87 -5.93 26.67
C ASN A 187 3.66 -5.64 25.40
N GLY A 188 4.10 -4.42 25.23
CA GLY A 188 4.87 -4.03 24.05
C GLY A 188 5.13 -2.54 23.97
N ASP A 189 5.83 -2.14 22.93
CA ASP A 189 6.15 -0.75 22.67
C ASP A 189 5.16 -0.13 21.68
N LEU A 190 4.76 1.09 22.00
CA LEU A 190 3.88 1.91 21.20
C LEU A 190 4.67 3.08 20.62
N ALA A 191 4.73 3.17 19.29
CA ALA A 191 5.27 4.33 18.60
C ALA A 191 4.14 5.35 18.37
N ILE A 192 4.33 6.56 18.87
CA ILE A 192 3.33 7.64 18.77
C ILE A 192 3.84 8.72 17.84
N THR A 193 3.03 9.09 16.88
CA THR A 193 3.27 10.28 16.06
C THR A 193 2.01 11.15 16.07
N ILE A 194 2.18 12.41 16.42
CA ILE A 194 1.10 13.40 16.43
C ILE A 194 1.36 14.39 15.30
N PHE A 195 0.36 14.61 14.49
CA PHE A 195 0.38 15.56 13.39
C PHE A 195 -0.49 16.75 13.74
N ASP A 196 -0.13 17.93 13.22
CA ASP A 196 -1.03 19.07 13.19
C ASP A 196 -2.22 18.76 12.26
N LYS A 197 -3.18 19.70 12.19
CA LYS A 197 -4.33 19.58 11.30
C LYS A 197 -3.91 19.34 9.85
N ASN A 198 -4.71 18.59 9.15
CA ASN A 198 -4.52 18.34 7.73
C ASN A 198 -4.40 19.65 6.95
N SER A 199 -3.50 19.69 5.99
CA SER A 199 -3.30 20.82 5.11
C SER A 199 -3.56 20.44 3.65
N THR A 200 -4.18 21.34 2.91
CA THR A 200 -4.31 21.22 1.46
C THR A 200 -3.08 21.85 0.83
N LYS A 201 -2.39 21.06 0.01
CA LYS A 201 -1.26 21.49 -0.81
C LYS A 201 -1.65 21.40 -2.28
N SER A 202 -0.91 22.08 -3.14
CA SER A 202 -1.07 21.98 -4.59
C SER A 202 0.24 21.56 -5.20
N THR A 203 0.18 20.73 -6.21
CA THR A 203 1.30 20.43 -7.09
C THR A 203 0.93 20.74 -8.52
N LEU A 204 1.93 20.99 -9.35
CA LEU A 204 1.71 21.09 -10.79
C LEU A 204 1.43 19.70 -11.35
N SER A 205 0.34 19.59 -12.10
CA SER A 205 0.13 18.45 -13.00
C SER A 205 0.81 18.76 -14.32
N ASN A 206 2.06 18.38 -14.40
CA ASN A 206 2.88 18.59 -15.60
C ASN A 206 3.16 17.30 -16.37
N ASP A 207 2.52 16.20 -15.99
CA ASP A 207 2.59 14.92 -16.69
C ASP A 207 2.10 15.06 -18.13
N GLY A 208 2.96 15.15 -19.05
CA GLY A 208 2.61 15.36 -20.47
C GLY A 208 2.99 16.73 -21.01
N VAL A 209 3.43 17.65 -20.19
CA VAL A 209 3.97 18.92 -20.70
C VAL A 209 5.19 18.67 -21.60
N GLU A 210 6.04 17.74 -21.24
CA GLU A 210 7.18 17.34 -22.08
C GLU A 210 6.75 16.61 -23.36
N ALA A 211 5.73 15.75 -23.27
CA ALA A 211 5.15 15.09 -24.45
C ALA A 211 4.33 16.06 -25.31
N LEU A 212 3.91 17.19 -24.78
CA LEU A 212 3.00 18.16 -25.36
C LEU A 212 3.71 19.46 -25.79
N ILE A 213 5.04 19.54 -25.70
CA ILE A 213 5.83 20.67 -26.25
C ILE A 213 5.50 20.93 -27.74
N ALA A 214 4.98 19.95 -28.44
CA ALA A 214 4.49 20.09 -29.79
C ALA A 214 3.05 20.61 -29.92
N LEU A 215 2.32 20.78 -28.82
CA LEU A 215 0.93 21.26 -28.83
C LEU A 215 0.83 22.62 -28.14
N PRO A 216 0.61 23.71 -28.91
CA PRO A 216 0.77 25.08 -28.41
C PRO A 216 -0.23 25.57 -27.36
N ASN A 217 -1.16 24.73 -26.89
CA ASN A 217 -2.26 25.14 -26.04
C ASN A 217 -2.43 24.31 -24.75
N VAL A 218 -1.42 23.53 -24.34
CA VAL A 218 -1.52 22.79 -23.07
C VAL A 218 -0.93 23.59 -21.94
N VAL A 219 -1.78 24.02 -21.02
CA VAL A 219 -1.40 24.74 -19.81
C VAL A 219 -1.27 23.73 -18.68
N ALA A 220 -0.12 23.75 -17.99
CA ALA A 220 0.04 22.97 -16.76
C ALA A 220 -1.03 23.40 -15.75
N SER A 221 -1.75 22.44 -15.21
CA SER A 221 -2.76 22.69 -14.18
C SER A 221 -2.21 22.40 -12.79
N THR A 222 -2.80 23.05 -11.78
CA THR A 222 -2.50 22.71 -10.39
C THR A 222 -3.47 21.64 -9.91
N MET A 223 -2.95 20.63 -9.20
CA MET A 223 -3.76 19.60 -8.56
C MET A 223 -3.69 19.76 -7.05
N PRO A 224 -4.83 20.05 -6.37
CA PRO A 224 -4.87 20.09 -4.92
C PRO A 224 -4.86 18.65 -4.37
N PHE A 225 -4.15 18.46 -3.26
CA PHE A 225 -4.18 17.23 -2.49
C PHE A 225 -4.09 17.52 -1.01
N THR A 226 -4.67 16.62 -0.19
CA THR A 226 -4.64 16.74 1.26
C THR A 226 -3.52 15.88 1.82
N THR A 227 -2.69 16.48 2.66
CA THR A 227 -1.64 15.78 3.42
C THR A 227 -1.97 15.83 4.90
N LEU A 228 -1.42 14.88 5.65
CA LEU A 228 -1.29 15.04 7.10
C LEU A 228 -0.53 16.34 7.38
N GLY A 229 -0.87 16.99 8.49
CA GLY A 229 -0.15 18.18 8.94
C GLY A 229 1.31 17.89 9.26
N GLU A 230 2.05 18.92 9.65
CA GLU A 230 3.43 18.75 10.12
C GLU A 230 3.46 17.88 11.37
N THR A 231 4.51 17.06 11.50
CA THR A 231 4.71 16.26 12.69
C THR A 231 5.07 17.15 13.87
N ILE A 232 4.21 17.24 14.87
CA ILE A 232 4.43 18.05 16.08
C ILE A 232 5.03 17.26 17.24
N PHE A 233 4.90 15.91 17.21
CA PHE A 233 5.50 15.04 18.21
C PHE A 233 5.78 13.66 17.65
N ARG A 234 6.92 13.09 18.07
CA ARG A 234 7.24 11.66 17.91
C ARG A 234 7.81 11.13 19.22
N GLY A 235 7.35 9.98 19.66
CA GLY A 235 7.84 9.34 20.85
C GLY A 235 7.40 7.90 20.97
N ASN A 236 7.92 7.21 21.97
CA ASN A 236 7.56 5.85 22.30
C ASN A 236 6.99 5.78 23.71
N ALA A 237 6.08 4.84 23.92
CA ALA A 237 5.56 4.50 25.23
C ALA A 237 5.52 2.98 25.37
N THR A 238 5.79 2.47 26.55
CA THR A 238 5.62 1.05 26.85
C THR A 238 4.21 0.82 27.37
N VAL A 239 3.54 -0.17 26.79
CA VAL A 239 2.24 -0.65 27.27
C VAL A 239 2.53 -1.70 28.35
N VAL A 240 2.08 -1.44 29.54
CA VAL A 240 2.22 -2.35 30.69
C VAL A 240 0.83 -2.56 31.29
N ASN A 241 0.47 -3.82 31.54
CA ASN A 241 -0.73 -4.20 32.29
C ASN A 241 -0.40 -4.42 33.77
#